data_91b347ceb9b104e1d17fe4f1a0e0cd51
#
_entry.id   91b347ceb9b104e1d17fe4f1a0e0cd51
#
_cell.length_a   1.000
_cell.length_b   1.000
_cell.length_c   1.000
_cell.angle_alpha   90.00
_cell.angle_beta   90.00
_cell.angle_gamma   90.00
#
_symmetry.space_group_name_H-M   'P 1'
#
loop_
_entity.id
_entity.type
_entity.pdbx_description
1 polymer ?
#
loop_
_entity_poly.entity_id
_entity_poly.type
_entity_poly.pdbx_seq_one_letter_code
_entity_poly.pdbx_strand_id
1 'polypeptide(L)' 'MAIKPKYVKQLGRILLEKYPESFNQSFETNKESVTALTNVESKEVRNRIAGYITRKEAGAAAQAAEA' A
#
# COMPACT_ATOMS: atom_id res chain seq x y z
N MET A 1 14.07 -14.84 0.34
CA MET A 1 13.07 -15.30 -0.61
C MET A 1 12.64 -14.15 -1.51
N ALA A 2 12.69 -14.38 -2.80
CA ALA A 2 12.24 -13.37 -3.75
C ALA A 2 10.72 -13.31 -3.75
N ILE A 3 10.15 -12.15 -3.50
CA ILE A 3 8.71 -11.95 -3.51
C ILE A 3 8.32 -11.48 -4.91
N LYS A 4 7.35 -12.16 -5.47
CA LYS A 4 6.87 -11.79 -6.81
C LYS A 4 6.20 -10.43 -6.75
N PRO A 5 6.52 -9.51 -7.67
CA PRO A 5 5.87 -8.20 -7.73
C PRO A 5 4.34 -8.30 -7.80
N LYS A 6 3.85 -9.36 -8.43
CA LYS A 6 2.42 -9.62 -8.54
C LYS A 6 1.76 -9.77 -7.16
N TYR A 7 2.44 -10.43 -6.24
CA TYR A 7 1.93 -10.62 -4.88
C TYR A 7 1.76 -9.28 -4.16
N VAL A 8 2.75 -8.42 -4.28
CA VAL A 8 2.71 -7.09 -3.68
C VAL A 8 1.55 -6.27 -4.23
N LYS A 9 1.36 -6.29 -5.55
CA LYS A 9 0.27 -5.56 -6.19
C LYS A 9 -1.10 -6.08 -5.75
N GLN A 10 -1.26 -7.40 -5.69
CA GLN A 10 -2.52 -8.01 -5.29
C GLN A 10 -2.89 -7.63 -3.85
N LEU A 11 -1.94 -7.75 -2.93
CA LEU A 11 -2.18 -7.39 -1.54
C LEU A 11 -2.49 -5.90 -1.39
N GLY A 12 -1.74 -5.05 -2.08
CA GLY A 12 -1.97 -3.62 -2.03
C GLY A 12 -3.37 -3.25 -2.51
N ARG A 13 -3.82 -3.86 -3.61
CA ARG A 13 -5.16 -3.61 -4.14
C ARG A 13 -6.24 -4.07 -3.18
N ILE A 14 -6.09 -5.26 -2.60
CA ILE A 14 -7.06 -5.78 -1.65
C ILE A 14 -7.18 -4.87 -0.43
N LEU A 15 -6.05 -4.41 0.08
CA LEU A 15 -6.05 -3.52 1.23
C LEU A 15 -6.72 -2.18 0.92
N LEU A 16 -6.47 -1.64 -0.25
CA LEU A 16 -7.09 -0.38 -0.66
C LEU A 16 -8.59 -0.53 -0.84
N GLU A 17 -9.05 -1.67 -1.34
CA GLU A 17 -10.48 -1.92 -1.51
C GLU A 17 -11.21 -2.12 -0.19
N LYS A 18 -10.58 -2.86 0.73
CA LYS A 18 -11.21 -3.17 2.01
C LYS A 18 -11.08 -2.06 3.05
N TYR A 19 -9.97 -1.35 3.02
CA TYR A 19 -9.66 -0.35 4.04
C TYR A 19 -9.19 0.96 3.40
N PRO A 20 -10.01 1.58 2.56
CA PRO A 20 -9.58 2.80 1.86
C PRO A 20 -9.26 3.95 2.81
N GLU A 21 -9.87 3.97 3.98
CA GLU A 21 -9.65 5.04 4.96
C GLU A 21 -8.37 4.86 5.78
N SER A 22 -7.79 3.66 5.73
CA SER A 22 -6.57 3.36 6.51
C SER A 22 -5.30 3.76 5.78
N PHE A 23 -5.40 4.20 4.54
CA PHE A 23 -4.24 4.53 3.72
C PHE A 23 -4.34 5.94 3.16
N ASN A 24 -3.18 6.56 2.97
CA ASN A 24 -3.10 7.91 2.45
C ASN A 24 -1.78 8.07 1.69
N GLN A 25 -1.33 9.31 1.47
CA GLN A 25 -0.09 9.58 0.75
C GLN A 25 1.16 9.48 1.61
N SER A 26 0.99 9.18 2.90
CA SER A 26 2.12 9.06 3.81
C SER A 26 2.63 7.63 3.85
N PHE A 27 3.85 7.40 3.40
CA PHE A 27 4.48 6.09 3.42
C PHE A 27 4.59 5.55 4.85
N GLU A 28 4.92 6.40 5.80
CA GLU A 28 5.03 6.01 7.21
C GLU A 28 3.71 5.47 7.75
N THR A 29 2.62 6.19 7.52
CA THR A 29 1.30 5.77 7.95
C THR A 29 0.90 4.47 7.27
N ASN A 30 1.18 4.35 5.97
CA ASN A 30 0.83 3.17 5.21
C ASN A 30 1.57 1.93 5.69
N LYS A 31 2.84 2.07 6.06
CA LYS A 31 3.60 0.97 6.65
C LYS A 31 2.95 0.45 7.92
N GLU A 32 2.54 1.35 8.78
CA GLU A 32 1.89 0.98 10.04
C GLU A 32 0.56 0.30 9.77
N SER A 33 -0.22 0.80 8.83
CA SER A 33 -1.49 0.21 8.46
C SER A 33 -1.33 -1.20 7.89
N VAL A 34 -0.34 -1.40 7.03
CA VAL A 34 -0.05 -2.74 6.49
C VAL A 34 0.29 -3.70 7.63
N THR A 35 1.10 -3.27 8.58
CA THR A 35 1.47 -4.11 9.72
C THR A 35 0.25 -4.48 10.55
N ALA A 36 -0.66 -3.53 10.77
CA ALA A 36 -1.84 -3.75 11.59
C ALA A 36 -2.88 -4.62 10.89
N LEU A 37 -3.00 -4.52 9.58
CA LEU A 37 -4.06 -5.18 8.83
C LEU A 37 -3.65 -6.52 8.20
N THR A 38 -2.37 -6.86 8.24
CA THR A 38 -1.87 -8.10 7.65
C THR A 38 -0.95 -8.83 8.62
N ASN A 39 -0.68 -10.10 8.31
CA ASN A 39 0.26 -10.90 9.09
C ASN A 39 1.64 -10.96 8.44
N VAL A 40 1.99 -9.95 7.66
CA VAL A 40 3.28 -9.90 7.00
C VAL A 40 4.36 -9.61 8.02
N GLU A 41 5.26 -10.57 8.24
CA GLU A 41 6.34 -10.43 9.20
C GLU A 41 7.58 -9.78 8.60
N SER A 42 7.76 -9.89 7.28
CA SER A 42 8.93 -9.35 6.61
C SER A 42 8.80 -7.84 6.44
N LYS A 43 9.80 -7.12 6.92
CA LYS A 43 9.85 -5.66 6.76
C LYS A 43 9.96 -5.26 5.29
N GLU A 44 10.68 -6.06 4.49
CA GLU A 44 10.81 -5.80 3.06
C GLU A 44 9.47 -5.89 2.35
N VAL A 45 8.71 -6.93 2.64
CA VAL A 45 7.39 -7.12 2.03
C VAL A 45 6.46 -5.99 2.44
N ARG A 46 6.43 -5.68 3.73
CA ARG A 46 5.62 -4.58 4.25
C ARG A 46 5.97 -3.27 3.55
N ASN A 47 7.25 -2.98 3.42
CA ASN A 47 7.70 -1.74 2.79
C ASN A 47 7.30 -1.68 1.32
N ARG A 48 7.38 -2.80 0.60
CA ARG A 48 6.99 -2.85 -0.80
C ARG A 48 5.49 -2.65 -0.97
N ILE A 49 4.69 -3.26 -0.12
CA ILE A 49 3.23 -3.10 -0.15
C ILE A 49 2.87 -1.65 0.16
N ALA A 50 3.45 -1.10 1.21
CA ALA A 50 3.20 0.29 1.58
C ALA A 50 3.64 1.26 0.49
N GLY A 51 4.78 0.99 -0.16
CA GLY A 51 5.25 1.80 -1.27
C GLY A 51 4.29 1.77 -2.45
N TYR A 52 3.77 0.61 -2.78
CA TYR A 52 2.79 0.47 -3.84
C TYR A 52 1.52 1.26 -3.52
N ILE A 53 1.01 1.14 -2.30
CA ILE A 53 -0.18 1.85 -1.87
C ILE A 53 0.03 3.36 -1.89
N THR A 54 1.17 3.82 -1.38
CA THR A 54 1.49 5.24 -1.37
C THR A 54 1.54 5.81 -2.79
N ARG A 55 2.13 5.06 -3.72
CA ARG A 55 2.19 5.46 -5.11
C ARG A 55 0.81 5.55 -5.75
N LYS A 56 -0.07 4.60 -5.44
CA LYS A 56 -1.44 4.62 -5.95
C LYS A 56 -2.23 5.79 -5.39
N GLU A 57 -2.08 6.08 -4.11
CA GLU A 57 -2.77 7.20 -3.48
C GLU A 57 -2.29 8.53 -4.06
N ALA A 58 -0.98 8.67 -4.27
CA ALA A 58 -0.42 9.88 -4.86
C ALA A 58 -0.90 10.05 -6.30
N GLY A 59 -0.97 8.96 -7.07
CA GLY A 59 -1.47 9.00 -8.43
C GLY A 59 -2.93 9.40 -8.49
N ALA A 60 -3.76 8.86 -7.60
CA ALA A 60 -5.18 9.21 -7.55
C ALA A 60 -5.37 10.68 -7.17
N ALA A 61 -4.58 11.18 -6.23
CA ALA A 61 -4.64 12.58 -5.82
C ALA A 61 -4.20 13.50 -6.96
N ALA A 62 -3.17 13.12 -7.69
CA ALA A 62 -2.69 13.91 -8.83
C ALA A 62 -3.74 13.96 -9.93
N GLN A 63 -4.40 12.85 -10.22
CA GLN A 63 -5.46 12.80 -11.22
C GLN A 63 -6.67 13.64 -10.79
N ALA A 64 -7.02 13.59 -9.53
CA ALA A 64 -8.11 14.40 -9.00
C ALA A 64 -7.80 15.89 -9.09
N ALA A 65 -6.54 16.26 -8.87
CA ALA A 65 -6.12 17.65 -8.96
C ALA A 65 -6.15 18.18 -10.40
N GLU A 66 -5.96 17.31 -11.38
CA GLU A 66 -5.99 17.67 -12.79
C GLU A 66 -7.41 17.74 -13.36
N ALA A 67 -8.32 17.08 -12.71
CA ALA A 67 -9.71 17.09 -13.11
C ALA A 67 -10.38 18.38 -12.67
#